data_3f1a4d3faf37e749842092b5732c45dc
#
_entry.id   3f1a4d3faf37e749842092b5732c45dc
#
_cell.length_a   1.000
_cell.length_b   1.000
_cell.length_c   1.000
_cell.angle_alpha   90.00
_cell.angle_beta   90.00
_cell.angle_gamma   90.00
#
_symmetry.space_group_name_H-M   'P 1'
#
loop_
_entity.id
_entity.type
_entity.pdbx_description
1 polymer ?
#
loop_
_entity_poly.entity_id
_entity_poly.type
_entity_poly.pdbx_seq_one_letter_code
_entity_poly.pdbx_strand_id
1 'polypeptide(L)'
;MRAMLITLAAGAAVLATGLAWPATTAQAATATSRGAPKPHHSLRVAGYQQTGCHHHGYPVYVEISGTVKVPAATDVNGTPGISYDIYSLGGARSGVNAGVAVDNSGGQAFYTAFGQWDGAPVTAFSVEPGDKLQVTIEDEGSSGYLVEILNESNNQEWAQTNPDSSASRCQVAAYEESPYPAYDHTTRTSPIAFRFSRVWWGERGQGTASVSKLLGKLPAHAKLNRYNLVSTGGSRVAVTSTPADHNNNFTITDK
;
A
#
# COMPACT_ATOMS: atom_id res chain seq x y z
N MET A 1 55.41 -40.31 -5.14
CA MET A 1 54.21 -40.80 -4.43
C MET A 1 53.00 -40.17 -5.06
N ARG A 2 52.17 -40.98 -5.71
CA ARG A 2 50.97 -40.54 -6.44
C ARG A 2 49.78 -40.58 -5.49
N ALA A 3 49.09 -39.47 -5.35
CA ALA A 3 47.82 -39.41 -4.63
C ALA A 3 46.66 -39.58 -5.62
N MET A 4 45.79 -40.51 -5.29
CA MET A 4 44.64 -40.95 -6.10
C MET A 4 43.40 -40.16 -5.67
N LEU A 5 42.83 -39.42 -6.60
CA LEU A 5 41.51 -38.77 -6.39
C LEU A 5 40.41 -39.81 -6.60
N ILE A 6 39.55 -39.96 -5.61
CA ILE A 6 38.29 -40.70 -5.72
C ILE A 6 37.15 -39.70 -5.74
N THR A 7 36.44 -39.61 -6.89
CA THR A 7 35.23 -38.81 -7.07
C THR A 7 34.03 -39.72 -6.82
N LEU A 8 33.29 -39.47 -5.74
CA LEU A 8 31.99 -40.09 -5.51
C LEU A 8 30.90 -39.14 -6.01
N ALA A 9 30.22 -39.54 -7.09
CA ALA A 9 28.98 -38.88 -7.55
C ALA A 9 27.80 -39.60 -6.88
N ALA A 10 27.10 -38.91 -5.98
CA ALA A 10 25.83 -39.37 -5.46
C ALA A 10 24.69 -38.67 -6.21
N GLY A 11 24.02 -39.40 -7.09
CA GLY A 11 22.81 -38.94 -7.76
C GLY A 11 21.62 -39.08 -6.83
N ALA A 12 20.99 -37.98 -6.46
CA ALA A 12 19.68 -37.97 -5.80
C ALA A 12 18.59 -37.82 -6.85
N ALA A 13 17.85 -38.91 -7.10
CA ALA A 13 16.64 -38.89 -7.90
C ALA A 13 15.49 -38.34 -7.04
N VAL A 14 15.03 -37.13 -7.33
CA VAL A 14 13.83 -36.56 -6.74
C VAL A 14 12.62 -37.08 -7.53
N LEU A 15 11.86 -37.98 -6.93
CA LEU A 15 10.54 -38.39 -7.42
C LEU A 15 9.54 -37.26 -7.15
N ALA A 16 9.22 -36.48 -8.15
CA ALA A 16 8.13 -35.51 -8.12
C ALA A 16 6.78 -36.27 -8.23
N THR A 17 6.16 -36.54 -7.09
CA THR A 17 4.74 -36.98 -7.07
C THR A 17 3.87 -35.75 -7.28
N GLY A 18 3.40 -35.58 -8.51
CA GLY A 18 2.45 -34.55 -8.87
C GLY A 18 1.09 -34.82 -8.22
N LEU A 19 0.78 -34.07 -7.16
CA LEU A 19 -0.59 -33.94 -6.68
C LEU A 19 -1.34 -33.02 -7.63
N ALA A 20 -2.11 -33.61 -8.55
CA ALA A 20 -3.07 -32.89 -9.39
C ALA A 20 -4.19 -32.35 -8.49
N TRP A 21 -4.19 -31.06 -8.24
CA TRP A 21 -5.32 -30.37 -7.63
C TRP A 21 -6.45 -30.29 -8.66
N PRO A 22 -7.71 -30.59 -8.27
CA PRO A 22 -8.82 -30.45 -9.20
C PRO A 22 -8.95 -28.96 -9.56
N ALA A 23 -8.85 -28.67 -10.87
CA ALA A 23 -9.13 -27.35 -11.41
C ALA A 23 -10.61 -27.03 -11.20
N THR A 24 -10.92 -26.33 -10.11
CA THR A 24 -12.23 -25.69 -9.95
C THR A 24 -12.33 -24.60 -10.99
N THR A 25 -13.13 -24.80 -12.01
CA THR A 25 -13.51 -23.79 -12.98
C THR A 25 -14.18 -22.63 -12.24
N ALA A 26 -13.41 -21.59 -11.94
CA ALA A 26 -13.95 -20.35 -11.43
C ALA A 26 -14.86 -19.77 -12.52
N GLN A 27 -16.16 -19.86 -12.31
CA GLN A 27 -17.14 -19.15 -13.11
C GLN A 27 -16.80 -17.64 -13.02
N ALA A 28 -16.41 -17.07 -14.16
CA ALA A 28 -16.21 -15.64 -14.29
C ALA A 28 -17.57 -14.95 -14.08
N ALA A 29 -17.84 -14.56 -12.83
CA ALA A 29 -18.95 -13.67 -12.53
C ALA A 29 -18.67 -12.36 -13.26
N THR A 30 -19.52 -12.00 -14.19
CA THR A 30 -19.55 -10.69 -14.86
C THR A 30 -19.53 -9.60 -13.79
N ALA A 31 -18.36 -9.02 -13.54
CA ALA A 31 -18.19 -7.90 -12.64
C ALA A 31 -18.89 -6.70 -13.28
N THR A 32 -20.09 -6.40 -12.84
CA THR A 32 -20.68 -5.08 -13.08
C THR A 32 -19.72 -4.06 -12.49
N SER A 33 -19.10 -3.25 -13.35
CA SER A 33 -18.24 -2.15 -12.93
C SER A 33 -19.11 -1.19 -12.10
N ARG A 34 -19.00 -1.26 -10.77
CA ARG A 34 -19.52 -0.21 -9.93
C ARG A 34 -18.79 1.08 -10.30
N GLY A 35 -19.52 2.11 -10.69
CA GLY A 35 -18.94 3.43 -10.90
C GLY A 35 -18.13 3.83 -9.67
N ALA A 36 -17.03 4.56 -9.88
CA ALA A 36 -16.22 5.05 -8.78
C ALA A 36 -17.09 5.82 -7.77
N PRO A 37 -16.90 5.62 -6.45
CA PRO A 37 -17.65 6.34 -5.44
C PRO A 37 -17.46 7.84 -5.57
N LYS A 38 -18.49 8.61 -5.22
CA LYS A 38 -18.35 10.07 -5.13
C LYS A 38 -17.30 10.41 -4.08
N PRO A 39 -16.41 11.38 -4.35
CA PRO A 39 -15.36 11.71 -3.40
C PRO A 39 -15.93 12.41 -2.16
N HIS A 40 -15.45 12.01 -1.00
CA HIS A 40 -15.60 12.75 0.24
C HIS A 40 -14.49 13.81 0.34
N HIS A 41 -14.74 14.89 1.05
CA HIS A 41 -13.71 15.88 1.37
C HIS A 41 -13.02 15.48 2.67
N SER A 42 -11.70 15.60 2.70
CA SER A 42 -10.86 15.33 3.88
C SER A 42 -9.85 16.47 4.06
N LEU A 43 -9.57 16.83 5.31
CA LEU A 43 -8.50 17.79 5.64
C LEU A 43 -7.13 17.12 5.75
N ARG A 44 -7.05 15.79 5.53
CA ARG A 44 -5.83 15.03 5.76
C ARG A 44 -5.42 14.11 4.63
N VAL A 45 -6.37 13.57 3.89
CA VAL A 45 -6.08 12.50 2.93
C VAL A 45 -6.76 12.72 1.58
N ALA A 46 -6.05 12.36 0.50
CA ALA A 46 -6.61 12.10 -0.81
C ALA A 46 -6.31 10.65 -1.20
N GLY A 47 -7.28 9.91 -1.73
CA GLY A 47 -7.05 8.52 -2.11
C GLY A 47 -8.27 7.63 -1.97
N TYR A 48 -8.01 6.34 -1.82
CA TYR A 48 -9.03 5.30 -1.66
C TYR A 48 -8.82 4.51 -0.38
N GLN A 49 -9.94 4.14 0.25
CA GLN A 49 -9.99 3.30 1.44
C GLN A 49 -11.09 2.25 1.29
N GLN A 50 -10.75 0.99 1.56
CA GLN A 50 -11.71 -0.07 1.81
C GLN A 50 -11.91 -0.26 3.31
N THR A 51 -13.16 -0.32 3.75
CA THR A 51 -13.52 -0.57 5.16
C THR A 51 -14.39 -1.80 5.29
N GLY A 52 -14.15 -2.60 6.33
CA GLY A 52 -14.91 -3.77 6.73
C GLY A 52 -15.17 -3.79 8.24
N CYS A 53 -15.30 -4.94 8.85
CA CYS A 53 -15.28 -5.20 10.32
C CYS A 53 -16.38 -4.56 11.19
N HIS A 54 -17.46 -4.05 10.65
CA HIS A 54 -18.47 -3.41 11.50
C HIS A 54 -19.40 -4.39 12.26
N HIS A 55 -19.42 -5.69 11.88
CA HIS A 55 -20.22 -6.74 12.53
C HIS A 55 -19.62 -8.15 12.29
N HIS A 56 -20.19 -9.20 12.86
CA HIS A 56 -19.80 -10.59 12.55
C HIS A 56 -19.94 -10.87 11.04
N GLY A 57 -18.94 -11.55 10.46
CA GLY A 57 -18.90 -11.88 9.01
C GLY A 57 -18.30 -10.80 8.10
N TYR A 58 -17.73 -9.74 8.66
CA TYR A 58 -17.01 -8.74 7.86
C TYR A 58 -15.57 -9.17 7.54
N PRO A 59 -15.03 -8.74 6.41
CA PRO A 59 -13.67 -9.09 6.02
C PRO A 59 -12.66 -8.52 7.02
N VAL A 60 -11.67 -9.34 7.31
CA VAL A 60 -10.45 -8.97 8.03
C VAL A 60 -9.34 -8.91 7.01
N TYR A 61 -8.74 -7.76 6.84
CA TYR A 61 -7.64 -7.57 5.90
C TYR A 61 -6.34 -8.10 6.52
N VAL A 62 -5.61 -8.87 5.73
CA VAL A 62 -4.34 -9.50 6.16
C VAL A 62 -3.16 -9.02 5.33
N GLU A 63 -3.38 -8.45 4.14
CA GLU A 63 -2.32 -7.94 3.30
C GLU A 63 -2.83 -6.83 2.38
N ILE A 64 -1.96 -5.85 2.15
CA ILE A 64 -2.06 -4.93 1.01
C ILE A 64 -0.70 -4.82 0.36
N SER A 65 -0.66 -4.93 -0.97
CA SER A 65 0.55 -4.66 -1.74
C SER A 65 0.26 -3.89 -3.02
N GLY A 66 1.25 -3.10 -3.44
CA GLY A 66 1.15 -2.30 -4.64
C GLY A 66 2.42 -1.54 -4.94
N THR A 67 2.39 -0.74 -6.00
CA THR A 67 3.50 0.13 -6.36
C THR A 67 3.09 1.59 -6.35
N VAL A 68 4.00 2.43 -5.88
CA VAL A 68 3.91 3.89 -5.99
C VAL A 68 5.15 4.41 -6.71
N LYS A 69 4.94 5.34 -7.64
CA LYS A 69 6.05 6.07 -8.26
C LYS A 69 6.34 7.31 -7.41
N VAL A 70 7.58 7.46 -6.97
CA VAL A 70 8.03 8.62 -6.19
C VAL A 70 7.77 9.90 -6.97
N PRO A 71 6.90 10.80 -6.48
CA PRO A 71 6.61 12.04 -7.18
C PRO A 71 7.75 13.05 -7.02
N ALA A 72 7.82 14.03 -7.92
CA ALA A 72 8.72 15.18 -7.74
C ALA A 72 7.98 16.29 -6.97
N ALA A 73 8.64 16.93 -6.02
CA ALA A 73 8.15 18.16 -5.43
C ALA A 73 8.10 19.27 -6.50
N THR A 74 6.99 20.00 -6.59
CA THR A 74 6.76 21.02 -7.61
C THR A 74 6.92 22.45 -7.09
N ASP A 75 6.95 22.63 -5.77
CA ASP A 75 7.08 23.93 -5.11
C ASP A 75 8.13 23.87 -3.98
N VAL A 76 9.39 23.66 -4.37
CA VAL A 76 10.49 23.54 -3.40
C VAL A 76 10.88 24.87 -2.75
N ASN A 77 10.50 26.00 -3.35
CA ASN A 77 10.73 27.34 -2.81
C ASN A 77 9.51 27.90 -2.07
N GLY A 78 8.46 27.11 -1.96
CA GLY A 78 7.22 27.49 -1.27
C GLY A 78 7.30 27.32 0.25
N THR A 79 6.14 27.22 0.86
CA THR A 79 6.04 26.96 2.31
C THR A 79 6.63 25.59 2.61
N PRO A 80 7.53 25.48 3.62
CA PRO A 80 8.01 24.18 4.07
C PRO A 80 6.86 23.26 4.45
N GLY A 81 6.95 22.01 4.02
CA GLY A 81 5.89 21.04 4.24
C GLY A 81 6.34 19.62 3.98
N ILE A 82 5.48 18.68 4.32
CA ILE A 82 5.70 17.26 4.09
C ILE A 82 4.44 16.61 3.54
N SER A 83 4.60 15.69 2.60
CA SER A 83 3.55 14.81 2.08
C SER A 83 3.96 13.36 2.27
N TYR A 84 3.02 12.50 2.59
CA TYR A 84 3.21 11.06 2.69
C TYR A 84 2.34 10.34 1.67
N ASP A 85 2.95 9.57 0.78
CA ASP A 85 2.28 8.71 -0.19
C ASP A 85 2.32 7.27 0.32
N ILE A 86 1.17 6.76 0.75
CA ILE A 86 1.10 5.64 1.70
C ILE A 86 0.21 4.52 1.18
N TYR A 87 0.66 3.27 1.39
CA TYR A 87 -0.19 2.09 1.56
C TYR A 87 -0.41 1.85 3.06
N SER A 88 -1.64 1.49 3.44
CA SER A 88 -2.04 1.34 4.84
C SER A 88 -2.86 0.07 5.06
N LEU A 89 -2.53 -0.66 6.11
CA LEU A 89 -3.35 -1.72 6.71
C LEU A 89 -3.76 -1.27 8.10
N GLY A 90 -5.06 -1.07 8.34
CA GLY A 90 -5.59 -0.62 9.62
C GLY A 90 -5.98 0.86 9.68
N GLY A 91 -5.64 1.66 8.68
CA GLY A 91 -6.02 3.07 8.53
C GLY A 91 -4.98 4.08 8.97
N ALA A 92 -5.21 5.33 8.60
CA ALA A 92 -4.22 6.42 8.65
C ALA A 92 -3.63 6.72 10.03
N ARG A 93 -4.36 6.46 11.11
CA ARG A 93 -3.93 6.88 12.45
C ARG A 93 -3.53 5.75 13.39
N SER A 94 -4.00 4.54 13.14
CA SER A 94 -3.80 3.37 14.01
C SER A 94 -3.47 2.14 13.18
N GLY A 95 -2.97 2.35 11.98
CA GLY A 95 -2.58 1.30 11.06
C GLY A 95 -1.08 1.18 10.92
N VAL A 96 -0.69 0.11 10.27
CA VAL A 96 0.64 -0.02 9.71
C VAL A 96 0.64 0.67 8.36
N ASN A 97 1.60 1.57 8.17
CA ASN A 97 1.72 2.40 6.97
C ASN A 97 3.10 2.18 6.35
N ALA A 98 3.18 2.27 5.03
CA ALA A 98 4.45 2.26 4.33
C ALA A 98 4.35 2.99 2.98
N GLY A 99 5.44 3.60 2.56
CA GLY A 99 5.45 4.36 1.32
C GLY A 99 6.61 5.33 1.22
N VAL A 100 6.34 6.53 0.70
CA VAL A 100 7.33 7.59 0.55
C VAL A 100 6.90 8.86 1.26
N ALA A 101 7.84 9.50 1.94
CA ALA A 101 7.73 10.86 2.46
C ALA A 101 8.46 11.82 1.50
N VAL A 102 7.80 12.92 1.16
CA VAL A 102 8.36 14.04 0.40
C VAL A 102 8.41 15.24 1.32
N ASP A 103 9.57 15.56 1.83
CA ASP A 103 9.81 16.68 2.75
C ASP A 103 10.44 17.85 1.97
N ASN A 104 9.75 18.98 1.95
CA ASN A 104 10.25 20.23 1.40
C ASN A 104 10.65 21.16 2.55
N SER A 105 11.92 21.15 2.90
CA SER A 105 12.47 22.02 3.93
C SER A 105 13.69 22.78 3.42
N GLY A 106 13.73 24.08 3.70
CA GLY A 106 14.88 24.93 3.37
C GLY A 106 15.14 25.14 1.89
N GLY A 107 14.14 25.03 1.02
CA GLY A 107 14.28 25.21 -0.44
C GLY A 107 14.84 23.98 -1.16
N GLN A 108 14.88 22.84 -0.49
CA GLN A 108 15.29 21.55 -1.03
C GLN A 108 14.27 20.49 -0.66
N ALA A 109 13.98 19.56 -1.59
CA ALA A 109 13.12 18.42 -1.35
C ALA A 109 13.96 17.18 -1.00
N PHE A 110 13.54 16.47 0.03
CA PHE A 110 14.09 15.19 0.48
C PHE A 110 13.05 14.11 0.29
N TYR A 111 13.48 12.94 -0.15
CA TYR A 111 12.60 11.83 -0.47
C TYR A 111 13.06 10.60 0.30
N THR A 112 12.16 10.00 1.07
CA THR A 112 12.49 8.89 1.97
C THR A 112 11.43 7.81 1.90
N ALA A 113 11.84 6.57 1.61
CA ALA A 113 10.99 5.41 1.84
C ALA A 113 10.92 5.13 3.35
N PHE A 114 9.74 4.77 3.85
CA PHE A 114 9.52 4.55 5.27
C PHE A 114 8.48 3.46 5.56
N GLY A 115 8.60 2.85 6.76
CA GLY A 115 7.56 2.07 7.41
C GLY A 115 7.12 2.75 8.71
N GLN A 116 5.87 2.50 9.15
CA GLN A 116 5.33 3.06 10.37
C GLN A 116 4.39 2.06 11.05
N TRP A 117 4.59 1.82 12.33
CA TRP A 117 3.73 1.05 13.23
C TRP A 117 3.42 1.91 14.45
N ASP A 118 2.17 2.21 14.72
CA ASP A 118 1.69 2.87 15.97
C ASP A 118 2.60 3.99 16.53
N GLY A 119 3.23 4.80 15.69
CA GLY A 119 4.20 5.80 16.17
C GLY A 119 4.83 6.62 15.07
N ALA A 120 6.08 7.06 15.32
CA ALA A 120 6.85 7.80 14.33
C ALA A 120 7.28 6.91 13.16
N PRO A 121 7.39 7.46 11.93
CA PRO A 121 7.93 6.74 10.79
C PRO A 121 9.36 6.28 11.05
N VAL A 122 9.68 5.05 10.59
CA VAL A 122 11.03 4.51 10.56
C VAL A 122 11.56 4.64 9.13
N THR A 123 12.65 5.36 8.95
CA THR A 123 13.32 5.51 7.66
C THR A 123 13.85 4.16 7.17
N ALA A 124 13.45 3.76 5.98
CA ALA A 124 14.01 2.61 5.29
C ALA A 124 15.28 3.02 4.52
N PHE A 125 15.13 3.89 3.53
CA PHE A 125 16.22 4.42 2.71
C PHE A 125 15.79 5.69 1.96
N SER A 126 16.78 6.43 1.43
CA SER A 126 16.54 7.57 0.54
C SER A 126 16.17 7.09 -0.85
N VAL A 127 15.27 7.83 -1.51
CA VAL A 127 14.82 7.57 -2.88
C VAL A 127 14.88 8.82 -3.73
N GLU A 128 14.71 8.68 -5.04
CA GLU A 128 14.72 9.81 -5.98
C GLU A 128 13.36 9.93 -6.70
N PRO A 129 12.99 11.15 -7.15
CA PRO A 129 11.82 11.33 -8.00
C PRO A 129 11.86 10.44 -9.23
N GLY A 130 10.78 9.71 -9.46
CA GLY A 130 10.68 8.75 -10.56
C GLY A 130 10.97 7.31 -10.19
N ASP A 131 11.59 7.06 -9.04
CA ASP A 131 11.76 5.70 -8.51
C ASP A 131 10.41 5.00 -8.37
N LYS A 132 10.42 3.70 -8.56
CA LYS A 132 9.24 2.85 -8.42
C LYS A 132 9.40 1.97 -7.20
N LEU A 133 8.58 2.20 -6.19
CA LEU A 133 8.57 1.43 -4.96
C LEU A 133 7.46 0.37 -5.01
N GLN A 134 7.80 -0.88 -4.80
CA GLN A 134 6.86 -1.91 -4.41
C GLN A 134 6.77 -1.93 -2.90
N VAL A 135 5.54 -1.86 -2.38
CA VAL A 135 5.24 -1.87 -0.95
C VAL A 135 4.36 -3.07 -0.65
N THR A 136 4.68 -3.81 0.40
CA THR A 136 3.85 -4.87 0.97
C THR A 136 3.71 -4.64 2.47
N ILE A 137 2.48 -4.76 2.96
CA ILE A 137 2.17 -4.78 4.40
C ILE A 137 1.36 -6.04 4.64
N GLU A 138 1.86 -6.91 5.52
CA GLU A 138 1.26 -8.20 5.84
C GLU A 138 1.09 -8.38 7.35
N ASP A 139 -0.04 -8.95 7.74
CA ASP A 139 -0.32 -9.39 9.09
C ASP A 139 0.14 -10.83 9.25
N GLU A 140 1.24 -11.04 9.92
CA GLU A 140 1.84 -12.36 10.22
C GLU A 140 1.24 -13.01 11.49
N GLY A 141 0.07 -12.55 11.94
CA GLY A 141 -0.62 -13.10 13.10
C GLY A 141 0.12 -12.81 14.41
N SER A 142 0.61 -13.84 15.09
CA SER A 142 1.33 -13.70 16.35
C SER A 142 2.72 -13.08 16.21
N SER A 143 3.28 -13.04 15.00
CA SER A 143 4.57 -12.41 14.71
C SER A 143 4.45 -10.89 14.53
N GLY A 144 3.22 -10.36 14.39
CA GLY A 144 2.96 -8.94 14.21
C GLY A 144 2.71 -8.55 12.76
N TYR A 145 3.20 -7.38 12.38
CA TYR A 145 3.02 -6.85 11.02
C TYR A 145 4.37 -6.67 10.34
N LEU A 146 4.51 -7.34 9.20
CA LEU A 146 5.65 -7.16 8.29
C LEU A 146 5.39 -5.98 7.35
N VAL A 147 6.39 -5.15 7.17
CA VAL A 147 6.46 -4.16 6.09
C VAL A 147 7.67 -4.46 5.24
N GLU A 148 7.47 -4.56 3.93
CA GLU A 148 8.53 -4.72 2.94
C GLU A 148 8.44 -3.58 1.92
N ILE A 149 9.57 -3.00 1.56
CA ILE A 149 9.71 -1.97 0.53
C ILE A 149 10.87 -2.35 -0.37
N LEU A 150 10.58 -2.51 -1.66
CA LEU A 150 11.56 -2.74 -2.73
C LEU A 150 11.56 -1.54 -3.68
N ASN A 151 12.70 -0.89 -3.84
CA ASN A 151 12.90 0.06 -4.93
C ASN A 151 13.25 -0.70 -6.22
N GLU A 152 12.27 -0.88 -7.10
CA GLU A 152 12.44 -1.60 -8.37
C GLU A 152 13.42 -0.88 -9.33
N SER A 153 13.75 0.39 -9.09
CA SER A 153 14.64 1.19 -9.95
C SER A 153 16.12 0.86 -9.71
N ASN A 154 16.49 0.47 -8.48
CA ASN A 154 17.88 0.19 -8.09
C ASN A 154 18.05 -1.09 -7.29
N ASN A 155 16.99 -1.88 -7.07
CA ASN A 155 16.93 -3.11 -6.28
C ASN A 155 17.32 -2.93 -4.79
N GLN A 156 17.15 -1.74 -4.25
CA GLN A 156 17.32 -1.51 -2.81
C GLN A 156 16.08 -2.05 -2.08
N GLU A 157 16.29 -2.81 -1.03
CA GLU A 157 15.26 -3.52 -0.28
C GLU A 157 15.35 -3.20 1.22
N TRP A 158 14.21 -3.15 1.87
CA TRP A 158 14.08 -3.03 3.31
C TRP A 158 12.86 -3.81 3.77
N ALA A 159 13.02 -4.57 4.87
CA ALA A 159 11.94 -5.30 5.50
C ALA A 159 12.06 -5.21 7.01
N GLN A 160 10.94 -5.06 7.70
CA GLN A 160 10.89 -5.06 9.15
C GLN A 160 9.55 -5.58 9.65
N THR A 161 9.58 -6.45 10.68
CA THR A 161 8.40 -6.90 11.43
C THR A 161 8.34 -6.19 12.77
N ASN A 162 7.15 -5.76 13.19
CA ASN A 162 6.89 -5.25 14.52
C ASN A 162 5.79 -6.08 15.21
N PRO A 163 6.13 -6.85 16.27
CA PRO A 163 5.17 -7.71 16.96
C PRO A 163 4.17 -6.94 17.84
N ASP A 164 4.48 -5.71 18.21
CA ASP A 164 3.70 -4.95 19.20
C ASP A 164 2.62 -4.05 18.57
N SER A 165 2.45 -4.12 17.25
CA SER A 165 1.46 -3.29 16.58
C SER A 165 0.03 -3.76 16.87
N SER A 166 -0.79 -2.82 17.32
CA SER A 166 -2.21 -3.02 17.60
C SER A 166 -3.12 -2.65 16.42
N ALA A 167 -2.58 -2.62 15.22
CA ALA A 167 -3.30 -2.17 14.03
C ALA A 167 -4.62 -2.90 13.82
N SER A 168 -5.64 -2.13 13.49
CA SER A 168 -6.97 -2.68 13.17
C SER A 168 -6.95 -3.35 11.81
N ARG A 169 -7.35 -4.61 11.73
CA ARG A 169 -7.50 -5.36 10.45
C ARG A 169 -8.75 -4.97 9.66
N CYS A 170 -9.39 -3.85 10.01
CA CYS A 170 -10.72 -3.50 9.49
C CYS A 170 -10.69 -2.64 8.25
N GLN A 171 -9.54 -2.21 7.81
CA GLN A 171 -9.44 -1.34 6.63
C GLN A 171 -8.08 -1.44 5.96
N VAL A 172 -8.10 -1.20 4.66
CA VAL A 172 -6.89 -1.00 3.84
C VAL A 172 -7.07 0.25 3.00
N ALA A 173 -5.97 0.93 2.73
CA ALA A 173 -6.02 2.17 1.97
C ALA A 173 -4.75 2.40 1.15
N ALA A 174 -4.87 3.25 0.12
CA ALA A 174 -3.73 3.95 -0.48
C ALA A 174 -4.13 5.40 -0.68
N TYR A 175 -3.29 6.30 -0.22
CA TYR A 175 -3.59 7.72 -0.16
C TYR A 175 -2.34 8.58 -0.02
N GLU A 176 -2.46 9.84 -0.40
CA GLU A 176 -1.59 10.93 0.05
C GLU A 176 -2.12 11.45 1.39
N GLU A 177 -1.25 11.62 2.36
CA GLU A 177 -1.57 12.20 3.66
C GLU A 177 -0.80 13.49 3.91
N SER A 178 -1.54 14.50 4.38
CA SER A 178 -0.96 15.67 5.03
C SER A 178 -0.85 15.39 6.53
N PRO A 179 0.34 15.45 7.14
CA PRO A 179 0.52 15.20 8.58
C PRO A 179 -0.14 16.29 9.44
N TYR A 180 -0.40 17.45 8.87
CA TYR A 180 -1.05 18.57 9.53
C TYR A 180 -2.51 18.71 9.10
N PRO A 181 -3.43 19.13 9.98
CA PRO A 181 -4.84 19.28 9.64
C PRO A 181 -5.15 20.46 8.70
N ALA A 182 -4.14 21.02 8.08
CA ALA A 182 -4.26 22.05 7.09
C ALA A 182 -3.23 21.83 5.99
N TYR A 183 -3.71 21.87 4.77
CA TYR A 183 -2.90 21.78 3.56
C TYR A 183 -1.75 22.81 3.47
N ASP A 184 -1.83 23.89 4.22
CA ASP A 184 -0.85 24.97 4.19
C ASP A 184 0.60 24.52 4.47
N HIS A 185 0.76 23.25 4.91
CA HIS A 185 2.05 22.60 5.19
C HIS A 185 2.27 21.29 4.44
N THR A 186 1.51 21.03 3.38
CA THR A 186 1.72 19.85 2.53
C THR A 186 2.62 20.22 1.36
N THR A 187 3.66 19.44 1.11
CA THR A 187 4.51 19.61 -0.08
C THR A 187 3.68 19.31 -1.32
N ARG A 188 3.63 20.25 -2.25
CA ARG A 188 3.03 20.00 -3.57
C ARG A 188 3.92 19.11 -4.38
N THR A 189 3.32 18.14 -5.05
CA THR A 189 4.04 17.15 -5.85
C THR A 189 3.51 17.09 -7.29
N SER A 190 4.29 16.45 -8.15
CA SER A 190 3.78 15.95 -9.44
C SER A 190 2.71 14.88 -9.19
N PRO A 191 1.85 14.55 -10.17
CA PRO A 191 0.82 13.55 -9.97
C PRO A 191 1.36 12.23 -9.43
N ILE A 192 0.78 11.77 -8.32
CA ILE A 192 1.14 10.53 -7.64
C ILE A 192 0.36 9.39 -8.28
N ALA A 193 1.05 8.36 -8.74
CA ALA A 193 0.43 7.18 -9.34
C ALA A 193 0.53 5.98 -8.41
N PHE A 194 -0.62 5.47 -7.98
CA PHE A 194 -0.74 4.22 -7.22
C PHE A 194 -1.21 3.10 -8.12
N ARG A 195 -0.58 1.94 -8.00
CA ARG A 195 -0.98 0.72 -8.68
C ARG A 195 -1.05 -0.43 -7.69
N PHE A 196 -2.22 -1.07 -7.60
CA PHE A 196 -2.42 -2.21 -6.70
C PHE A 196 -1.97 -3.50 -7.33
N SER A 197 -1.26 -4.29 -6.56
CA SER A 197 -0.94 -5.67 -6.88
C SER A 197 -1.94 -6.62 -6.23
N ARG A 198 -2.16 -6.48 -4.93
CA ARG A 198 -3.00 -7.40 -4.16
C ARG A 198 -3.59 -6.75 -2.91
N VAL A 199 -4.80 -7.14 -2.56
CA VAL A 199 -5.40 -6.99 -1.24
C VAL A 199 -5.89 -8.37 -0.81
N TRP A 200 -5.39 -8.86 0.31
CA TRP A 200 -5.80 -10.16 0.86
C TRP A 200 -6.71 -9.97 2.07
N TRP A 201 -7.80 -10.70 2.10
CA TRP A 201 -8.78 -10.62 3.17
C TRP A 201 -9.41 -11.99 3.43
N GLY A 202 -9.89 -12.20 4.66
CA GLY A 202 -10.63 -13.38 5.10
C GLY A 202 -11.88 -12.98 5.87
N GLU A 203 -12.79 -13.93 6.08
CA GLU A 203 -13.89 -13.76 7.01
C GLU A 203 -13.41 -14.06 8.44
N ARG A 204 -13.85 -13.25 9.40
CA ARG A 204 -13.44 -13.42 10.80
C ARG A 204 -13.82 -14.82 11.31
N GLY A 205 -12.82 -15.61 11.70
CA GLY A 205 -12.97 -16.98 12.19
C GLY A 205 -13.00 -18.06 11.11
N GLN A 206 -12.86 -17.71 9.83
CA GLN A 206 -12.67 -18.67 8.74
C GLN A 206 -11.24 -18.57 8.23
N GLY A 207 -10.50 -19.68 8.25
CA GLY A 207 -9.09 -19.74 7.90
C GLY A 207 -8.75 -19.59 6.41
N THR A 208 -9.66 -19.06 5.60
CA THR A 208 -9.47 -18.86 4.15
C THR A 208 -9.45 -17.39 3.79
N ALA A 209 -8.33 -16.94 3.26
CA ALA A 209 -8.23 -15.60 2.71
C ALA A 209 -8.57 -15.60 1.21
N SER A 210 -9.28 -14.57 0.77
CA SER A 210 -9.58 -14.33 -0.63
C SER A 210 -8.75 -13.16 -1.16
N VAL A 211 -8.28 -13.26 -2.39
CA VAL A 211 -7.50 -12.20 -3.05
C VAL A 211 -8.43 -11.25 -3.77
N SER A 212 -8.25 -9.96 -3.56
CA SER A 212 -8.96 -8.88 -4.25
C SER A 212 -7.98 -7.77 -4.63
N LYS A 213 -8.48 -6.82 -5.43
CA LYS A 213 -7.81 -5.55 -5.69
C LYS A 213 -8.53 -4.46 -4.92
N LEU A 214 -7.81 -3.44 -4.42
CA LEU A 214 -8.41 -2.38 -3.62
C LEU A 214 -9.62 -1.71 -4.31
N LEU A 215 -9.55 -1.55 -5.62
CA LEU A 215 -10.58 -0.89 -6.42
C LEU A 215 -11.47 -1.89 -7.19
N GLY A 216 -11.22 -3.19 -7.03
CA GLY A 216 -11.91 -4.26 -7.73
C GLY A 216 -13.18 -4.75 -7.03
N LYS A 217 -13.41 -6.07 -7.09
CA LYS A 217 -14.52 -6.70 -6.39
C LYS A 217 -14.31 -6.60 -4.88
N LEU A 218 -15.22 -5.91 -4.22
CA LEU A 218 -15.19 -5.78 -2.77
C LEU A 218 -15.64 -7.09 -2.10
N PRO A 219 -15.08 -7.43 -0.93
CA PRO A 219 -15.68 -8.41 -0.03
C PRO A 219 -17.12 -8.06 0.29
N ALA A 220 -17.91 -9.06 0.66
CA ALA A 220 -19.27 -8.82 1.16
C ALA A 220 -19.21 -7.80 2.33
N HIS A 221 -20.12 -6.85 2.31
CA HIS A 221 -20.24 -5.79 3.33
C HIS A 221 -19.08 -4.77 3.40
N ALA A 222 -18.00 -4.92 2.64
CA ALA A 222 -16.97 -3.89 2.56
C ALA A 222 -17.47 -2.66 1.79
N LYS A 223 -16.98 -1.49 2.19
CA LYS A 223 -17.27 -0.22 1.53
C LYS A 223 -15.98 0.35 0.95
N LEU A 224 -16.06 0.88 -0.26
CA LEU A 224 -15.00 1.64 -0.88
C LEU A 224 -15.33 3.13 -0.75
N ASN A 225 -14.43 3.88 -0.13
CA ASN A 225 -14.51 5.32 0.01
C ASN A 225 -13.41 5.97 -0.85
N ARG A 226 -13.72 7.12 -1.43
CA ARG A 226 -12.80 7.97 -2.18
C ARG A 226 -12.73 9.33 -1.49
N TYR A 227 -11.53 9.85 -1.34
CA TYR A 227 -11.27 11.12 -0.67
C TYR A 227 -10.53 12.09 -1.58
N ASN A 228 -10.88 13.37 -1.48
CA ASN A 228 -10.07 14.48 -1.98
C ASN A 228 -9.58 15.29 -0.78
N LEU A 229 -8.31 15.66 -0.77
CA LEU A 229 -7.74 16.54 0.24
C LEU A 229 -8.20 17.98 -0.05
N VAL A 230 -8.60 18.69 0.98
CA VAL A 230 -9.05 20.07 0.91
C VAL A 230 -8.40 20.92 1.98
N SER A 231 -8.23 22.21 1.69
CA SER A 231 -7.80 23.19 2.68
C SER A 231 -8.89 23.45 3.73
N THR A 232 -8.52 24.11 4.83
CA THR A 232 -9.48 24.56 5.85
C THR A 232 -10.56 25.50 5.30
N GLY A 233 -10.25 26.25 4.22
CA GLY A 233 -11.22 27.07 3.49
C GLY A 233 -12.11 26.31 2.51
N GLY A 234 -11.98 24.97 2.44
CA GLY A 234 -12.82 24.12 1.57
C GLY A 234 -12.37 24.06 0.11
N SER A 235 -11.33 24.78 -0.27
CA SER A 235 -10.74 24.67 -1.62
C SER A 235 -10.15 23.28 -1.83
N ARG A 236 -10.27 22.74 -3.03
CA ARG A 236 -9.61 21.47 -3.37
C ARG A 236 -8.12 21.72 -3.53
N VAL A 237 -7.34 20.79 -3.01
CA VAL A 237 -5.90 20.85 -3.08
C VAL A 237 -5.28 19.59 -3.68
N ALA A 238 -5.81 18.41 -3.37
CA ALA A 238 -5.44 17.20 -4.08
C ALA A 238 -6.70 16.41 -4.49
N VAL A 239 -6.74 16.00 -5.74
CA VAL A 239 -7.91 15.35 -6.35
C VAL A 239 -7.55 13.93 -6.75
N THR A 240 -8.24 12.98 -6.15
CA THR A 240 -8.14 11.56 -6.51
C THR A 240 -8.89 11.28 -7.80
N SER A 241 -8.25 10.68 -8.79
CA SER A 241 -8.89 10.27 -10.04
C SER A 241 -9.90 9.15 -9.86
N THR A 242 -10.74 8.91 -10.86
CA THR A 242 -11.45 7.64 -10.98
C THR A 242 -10.45 6.50 -11.25
N PRO A 243 -10.77 5.25 -10.85
CA PRO A 243 -9.93 4.10 -11.15
C PRO A 243 -9.74 3.90 -12.66
N ALA A 244 -8.54 3.55 -13.06
CA ALA A 244 -8.18 3.19 -14.42
C ALA A 244 -7.59 1.77 -14.48
N ASP A 245 -7.34 1.25 -15.68
CA ASP A 245 -6.71 -0.05 -15.92
C ASP A 245 -7.37 -1.19 -15.12
N HIS A 246 -8.64 -1.46 -15.44
CA HIS A 246 -9.44 -2.51 -14.78
C HIS A 246 -9.49 -2.36 -13.25
N ASN A 247 -9.56 -1.13 -12.76
CA ASN A 247 -9.60 -0.78 -11.33
C ASN A 247 -8.30 -1.09 -10.56
N ASN A 248 -7.15 -1.07 -11.22
CA ASN A 248 -5.86 -1.28 -10.55
C ASN A 248 -5.11 0.00 -10.23
N ASN A 249 -5.39 1.07 -10.94
CA ASN A 249 -4.63 2.32 -10.84
C ASN A 249 -5.52 3.49 -10.51
N PHE A 250 -4.97 4.44 -9.79
CA PHE A 250 -5.51 5.79 -9.71
C PHE A 250 -4.36 6.79 -9.54
N THR A 251 -4.66 8.06 -9.77
CA THR A 251 -3.72 9.15 -9.52
C THR A 251 -4.30 10.14 -8.53
N ILE A 252 -3.42 10.79 -7.79
CA ILE A 252 -3.72 11.97 -6.99
C ILE A 252 -3.00 13.14 -7.66
N THR A 253 -3.69 14.25 -7.83
CA THR A 253 -3.15 15.44 -8.50
C THR A 253 -3.40 16.65 -7.64
N ASP A 254 -2.34 17.34 -7.26
CA ASP A 254 -2.39 18.62 -6.57
C ASP A 254 -2.92 19.73 -7.50
N LYS A 255 -3.66 20.69 -6.92
CA LYS A 255 -4.26 21.82 -7.65
C LYS A 255 -4.10 23.11 -6.88
#